data_9d083496b99331bd593e03d88e59ddb0
#
_entry.id   9d083496b99331bd593e03d88e59ddb0
#
_cell.length_a   1.000
_cell.length_b   1.000
_cell.length_c   1.000
_cell.angle_alpha   90.00
_cell.angle_beta   90.00
_cell.angle_gamma   90.00
#
_symmetry.space_group_name_H-M   'P 1'
#
loop_
_entity.id
_entity.type
_entity.pdbx_description
1 polymer ?
#
loop_
_entity_poly.entity_id
_entity_poly.type
_entity_poly.pdbx_seq_one_letter_code
_entity_poly.pdbx_strand_id
1 'polypeptide(L)'
;MEKVRYINDLRELPHGRMMITDGNSSVLYKVSPHIYYKKFGERYIRLDKDKRQELMNFLEYILYIDAKNYVAPMMLYRSKDRLFGYTIAKVLGKNLNHVSKRTKVSEFIENFDEMKETMRILADKRVVLSDVNMSNIVYNKSFYLIDIDNSYIDYTHSKDIIYLSNMNK
;
A
#
# COMPACT_ATOMS: atom_id res chain seq x y z
N MET A 1 8.10 12.55 -13.66
CA MET A 1 6.84 13.19 -13.17
C MET A 1 6.95 13.26 -11.64
N GLU A 2 6.69 14.42 -11.06
CA GLU A 2 6.72 14.62 -9.62
C GLU A 2 5.60 13.81 -8.96
N LYS A 3 5.95 12.97 -7.97
CA LYS A 3 5.00 12.09 -7.27
C LYS A 3 4.62 12.60 -5.88
N VAL A 4 5.09 13.79 -5.51
CA VAL A 4 4.76 14.47 -4.24
C VAL A 4 4.15 15.82 -4.55
N ARG A 5 2.95 16.07 -4.04
CA ARG A 5 2.25 17.33 -4.18
C ARG A 5 2.19 18.05 -2.84
N TYR A 6 2.75 19.25 -2.80
CA TYR A 6 2.64 20.13 -1.64
C TYR A 6 1.29 20.84 -1.64
N ILE A 7 0.61 20.77 -0.49
CA ILE A 7 -0.74 21.31 -0.29
C ILE A 7 -0.65 22.51 0.65
N ASN A 8 -1.11 23.64 0.17
CA ASN A 8 -1.24 24.87 0.94
C ASN A 8 -2.68 25.08 1.46
N ASP A 9 -3.67 24.57 0.73
CA ASP A 9 -5.09 24.62 1.06
C ASP A 9 -5.72 23.22 0.99
N LEU A 10 -6.54 22.87 1.97
CA LEU A 10 -7.22 21.58 2.01
C LEU A 10 -8.15 21.34 0.81
N ARG A 11 -8.58 22.40 0.13
CA ARG A 11 -9.36 22.31 -1.12
C ARG A 11 -8.58 21.72 -2.29
N GLU A 12 -7.26 21.71 -2.21
CA GLU A 12 -6.38 21.10 -3.23
C GLU A 12 -6.30 19.56 -3.12
N LEU A 13 -6.82 18.99 -2.03
CA LEU A 13 -6.85 17.54 -1.84
C LEU A 13 -7.82 16.89 -2.83
N PRO A 14 -7.55 15.65 -3.26
CA PRO A 14 -8.49 14.94 -4.12
C PRO A 14 -9.86 14.80 -3.46
N HIS A 15 -10.89 15.15 -4.22
CA HIS A 15 -12.28 15.02 -3.80
C HIS A 15 -12.95 13.85 -4.53
N GLY A 16 -13.89 13.19 -3.87
CA GLY A 16 -14.60 12.08 -4.47
C GLY A 16 -15.68 11.51 -3.55
N ARG A 17 -16.32 10.44 -4.00
CA ARG A 17 -17.30 9.73 -3.18
C ARG A 17 -16.58 8.99 -2.07
N MET A 18 -16.95 9.27 -0.83
CA MET A 18 -16.45 8.53 0.34
C MET A 18 -16.90 7.06 0.24
N MET A 19 -15.96 6.16 0.43
CA MET A 19 -16.20 4.73 0.59
C MET A 19 -16.08 4.41 2.08
N ILE A 20 -17.02 3.65 2.61
CA ILE A 20 -16.92 3.17 3.99
C ILE A 20 -15.85 2.08 3.99
N THR A 21 -14.82 2.26 4.81
CA THR A 21 -13.82 1.22 5.08
C THR A 21 -13.93 0.82 6.54
N ASP A 22 -13.73 -0.46 6.84
CA ASP A 22 -13.73 -0.97 8.22
C ASP A 22 -12.49 -0.57 9.01
N GLY A 23 -11.60 0.25 8.42
CA GLY A 23 -10.35 0.69 9.03
C GLY A 23 -10.46 2.01 9.78
N ASN A 24 -9.98 2.03 11.03
CA ASN A 24 -9.98 3.23 11.89
C ASN A 24 -8.84 4.22 11.58
N SER A 25 -7.92 3.88 10.69
CA SER A 25 -6.70 4.65 10.45
C SER A 25 -6.80 5.62 9.27
N SER A 26 -7.70 5.37 8.33
CA SER A 26 -7.84 6.17 7.11
C SER A 26 -9.24 6.08 6.51
N VAL A 27 -9.57 7.05 5.67
CA VAL A 27 -10.81 7.08 4.89
C VAL A 27 -10.46 7.00 3.41
N LEU A 28 -11.14 6.13 2.68
CA LEU A 28 -10.96 5.93 1.26
C LEU A 28 -12.01 6.69 0.47
N TYR A 29 -11.57 7.50 -0.49
CA TYR A 29 -12.42 8.25 -1.42
C TYR A 29 -12.22 7.72 -2.84
N LYS A 30 -13.31 7.45 -3.55
CA LYS A 30 -13.28 7.17 -4.99
C LYS A 30 -13.21 8.50 -5.75
N VAL A 31 -12.03 8.83 -6.27
CA VAL A 31 -11.77 10.08 -7.00
C VAL A 31 -12.14 9.94 -8.49
N SER A 32 -11.87 8.76 -9.05
CA SER A 32 -12.23 8.43 -10.44
C SER A 32 -12.62 6.94 -10.55
N PRO A 33 -13.03 6.45 -11.72
CA PRO A 33 -13.29 5.01 -11.92
C PRO A 33 -12.11 4.11 -11.58
N HIS A 34 -10.88 4.64 -11.70
CA HIS A 34 -9.63 3.88 -11.59
C HIS A 34 -8.70 4.35 -10.46
N ILE A 35 -9.08 5.38 -9.69
CA ILE A 35 -8.23 5.97 -8.67
C ILE A 35 -8.99 6.14 -7.36
N TYR A 36 -8.34 5.70 -6.28
CA TYR A 36 -8.76 6.00 -4.93
C TYR A 36 -7.79 6.99 -4.28
N TYR A 37 -8.30 7.83 -3.38
CA TYR A 37 -7.54 8.66 -2.46
C TYR A 37 -7.71 8.12 -1.04
N LYS A 38 -6.62 7.67 -0.43
CA LYS A 38 -6.56 7.25 0.97
C LYS A 38 -6.15 8.45 1.81
N LYS A 39 -7.10 9.02 2.55
CA LYS A 39 -6.90 10.14 3.48
C LYS A 39 -6.57 9.59 4.86
N PHE A 40 -5.47 10.05 5.46
CA PHE A 40 -5.12 9.67 6.82
C PHE A 40 -6.10 10.26 7.84
N GLY A 41 -6.54 9.42 8.78
CA GLY A 41 -7.47 9.76 9.84
C GLY A 41 -6.79 10.20 11.14
N GLU A 42 -7.57 10.23 12.21
CA GLU A 42 -7.13 10.67 13.53
C GLU A 42 -5.95 9.87 14.09
N ARG A 43 -5.89 8.56 13.81
CA ARG A 43 -4.79 7.71 14.29
C ARG A 43 -3.44 8.22 13.82
N TYR A 44 -3.35 8.65 12.55
CA TYR A 44 -2.14 9.28 12.03
C TYR A 44 -1.83 10.61 12.73
N ILE A 45 -2.86 11.42 12.99
CA ILE A 45 -2.69 12.71 13.66
C ILE A 45 -2.15 12.55 15.09
N ARG A 46 -2.50 11.43 15.76
CA ARG A 46 -2.07 11.09 17.12
C ARG A 46 -0.66 10.49 17.20
N LEU A 47 -0.05 10.13 16.06
CA LEU A 47 1.35 9.71 16.06
C LEU A 47 2.24 10.85 16.57
N ASP A 48 3.30 10.50 17.28
CA ASP A 48 4.37 11.46 17.61
C ASP A 48 5.05 11.96 16.32
N LYS A 49 5.84 13.04 16.47
CA LYS A 49 6.48 13.70 15.34
C LYS A 49 7.42 12.76 14.58
N ASP A 50 8.17 11.94 15.31
CA ASP A 50 9.19 11.07 14.71
C ASP A 50 8.55 9.95 13.90
N LYS A 51 7.51 9.29 14.43
CA LYS A 51 6.75 8.27 13.71
C LYS A 51 6.02 8.83 12.50
N ARG A 52 5.52 10.07 12.55
CA ARG A 52 4.93 10.72 11.37
C ARG A 52 5.99 10.96 10.29
N GLN A 53 7.19 11.38 10.70
CA GLN A 53 8.29 11.58 9.77
C GLN A 53 8.79 10.26 9.17
N GLU A 54 8.89 9.20 9.97
CA GLU A 54 9.24 7.85 9.51
C GLU A 54 8.23 7.34 8.47
N LEU A 55 6.92 7.45 8.74
CA LEU A 55 5.88 7.06 7.79
C LEU A 55 5.95 7.90 6.50
N MET A 56 6.21 9.19 6.62
CA MET A 56 6.33 10.08 5.46
C MET A 56 7.53 9.68 4.60
N ASN A 57 8.69 9.45 5.21
CA ASN A 57 9.90 9.00 4.53
C ASN A 57 9.70 7.64 3.87
N PHE A 58 9.03 6.72 4.57
CA PHE A 58 8.68 5.40 4.05
C PHE A 58 7.81 5.52 2.80
N LEU A 59 6.73 6.29 2.86
CA LEU A 59 5.80 6.46 1.74
C LEU A 59 6.46 7.16 0.54
N GLU A 60 7.31 8.15 0.77
CA GLU A 60 8.12 8.78 -0.29
C GLU A 60 9.08 7.77 -0.95
N TYR A 61 9.68 6.88 -0.15
CA TYR A 61 10.56 5.85 -0.66
C TYR A 61 9.83 4.84 -1.55
N ILE A 62 8.68 4.34 -1.09
CA ILE A 62 7.94 3.30 -1.82
C ILE A 62 7.21 3.80 -3.07
N LEU A 63 7.05 5.11 -3.25
CA LEU A 63 6.52 5.72 -4.49
C LEU A 63 7.26 5.29 -5.76
N TYR A 64 8.53 4.94 -5.63
CA TYR A 64 9.43 4.65 -6.75
C TYR A 64 9.76 3.17 -6.87
N ILE A 65 9.14 2.32 -6.05
CA ILE A 65 9.27 0.87 -6.20
C ILE A 65 8.35 0.41 -7.33
N ASP A 66 8.94 -0.23 -8.32
CA ASP A 66 8.23 -0.86 -9.44
C ASP A 66 8.22 -2.37 -9.21
N ALA A 67 7.05 -2.90 -8.88
CA ALA A 67 6.81 -4.33 -8.72
C ALA A 67 5.39 -4.64 -9.19
N LYS A 68 5.26 -5.67 -10.05
CA LYS A 68 4.04 -5.97 -10.79
C LYS A 68 2.79 -6.13 -9.92
N ASN A 69 2.95 -6.82 -8.79
CA ASN A 69 1.85 -7.24 -7.91
C ASN A 69 1.76 -6.39 -6.64
N TYR A 70 2.34 -5.22 -6.67
CA TYR A 70 2.37 -4.24 -5.60
C TYR A 70 1.64 -2.96 -6.02
N VAL A 71 0.66 -2.55 -5.24
CA VAL A 71 -0.09 -1.32 -5.50
C VAL A 71 0.57 -0.15 -4.78
N ALA A 72 1.58 0.42 -5.44
CA ALA A 72 2.29 1.59 -4.94
C ALA A 72 1.37 2.81 -4.82
N PRO A 73 1.64 3.72 -3.87
CA PRO A 73 1.12 5.07 -3.95
C PRO A 73 1.48 5.73 -5.29
N MET A 74 0.53 6.43 -5.90
CA MET A 74 0.75 7.13 -7.16
C MET A 74 1.23 8.56 -6.94
N MET A 75 0.65 9.23 -5.94
CA MET A 75 0.98 10.59 -5.54
C MET A 75 0.72 10.80 -4.06
N LEU A 76 1.67 11.40 -3.36
CA LEU A 76 1.51 11.84 -1.97
C LEU A 76 1.01 13.28 -1.91
N TYR A 77 0.18 13.57 -0.94
CA TYR A 77 -0.34 14.91 -0.64
C TYR A 77 0.14 15.31 0.75
N ARG A 78 1.00 16.32 0.84
CA ARG A 78 1.62 16.76 2.09
C ARG A 78 1.78 18.28 2.17
N SER A 79 1.90 18.81 3.39
CA SER A 79 2.56 20.09 3.67
C SER A 79 4.00 19.82 4.16
N LYS A 80 4.68 20.85 4.62
CA LYS A 80 6.03 20.73 5.19
C LYS A 80 6.10 19.65 6.31
N ASP A 81 5.12 19.66 7.20
CA ASP A 81 5.15 18.88 8.45
C ASP A 81 3.98 17.88 8.58
N ARG A 82 3.13 17.78 7.54
CA ARG A 82 1.94 16.95 7.61
C ARG A 82 1.69 16.20 6.30
N LEU A 83 1.47 14.91 6.42
CA LEU A 83 0.97 14.06 5.35
C LEU A 83 -0.56 13.98 5.45
N PHE A 84 -1.26 14.27 4.36
CA PHE A 84 -2.73 14.22 4.30
C PHE A 84 -3.24 12.88 3.78
N GLY A 85 -2.49 12.23 2.90
CA GLY A 85 -2.84 10.97 2.29
C GLY A 85 -2.13 10.76 0.96
N TYR A 86 -2.61 9.76 0.22
CA TYR A 86 -2.05 9.43 -1.10
C TYR A 86 -3.12 8.86 -2.04
N THR A 87 -2.89 8.99 -3.33
CA THR A 87 -3.70 8.28 -4.33
C THR A 87 -3.10 6.92 -4.66
N ILE A 88 -3.97 5.95 -4.94
CA ILE A 88 -3.63 4.60 -5.38
C ILE A 88 -4.48 4.20 -6.57
N ALA A 89 -3.94 3.29 -7.40
CA ALA A 89 -4.72 2.65 -8.43
C ALA A 89 -5.80 1.75 -7.80
N LYS A 90 -6.99 1.76 -8.37
CA LYS A 90 -8.03 0.82 -8.00
C LYS A 90 -7.68 -0.55 -8.58
N VAL A 91 -7.49 -1.54 -7.73
CA VAL A 91 -7.45 -2.94 -8.15
C VAL A 91 -8.88 -3.47 -8.25
N LEU A 92 -9.23 -3.99 -9.44
CA LEU A 92 -10.46 -4.73 -9.62
C LEU A 92 -10.24 -6.15 -9.12
N GLY A 93 -11.15 -6.67 -8.30
CA GLY A 93 -11.01 -8.02 -7.76
C GLY A 93 -11.72 -8.19 -6.42
N LYS A 94 -11.44 -9.28 -5.77
CA LYS A 94 -11.94 -9.61 -4.42
C LYS A 94 -10.76 -9.87 -3.50
N ASN A 95 -10.88 -9.44 -2.24
CA ASN A 95 -9.90 -9.82 -1.24
C ASN A 95 -9.85 -11.35 -1.10
N LEU A 96 -8.70 -11.90 -0.77
CA LEU A 96 -8.50 -13.36 -0.75
C LEU A 96 -9.50 -14.10 0.15
N ASN A 97 -9.92 -13.50 1.26
CA ASN A 97 -10.94 -14.07 2.13
C ASN A 97 -12.33 -14.21 1.48
N HIS A 98 -12.57 -13.56 0.34
CA HIS A 98 -13.81 -13.59 -0.44
C HIS A 98 -13.66 -14.30 -1.80
N VAL A 99 -12.49 -14.89 -2.08
CA VAL A 99 -12.27 -15.64 -3.31
C VAL A 99 -13.00 -16.98 -3.25
N SER A 100 -13.69 -17.32 -4.33
CA SER A 100 -14.45 -18.56 -4.42
C SER A 100 -13.55 -19.79 -4.40
N LYS A 101 -13.96 -20.84 -3.69
CA LYS A 101 -13.32 -22.17 -3.71
C LYS A 101 -13.29 -22.83 -5.11
N ARG A 102 -13.95 -22.23 -6.10
CA ARG A 102 -13.98 -22.72 -7.49
C ARG A 102 -12.80 -22.23 -8.34
N THR A 103 -11.92 -21.38 -7.80
CA THR A 103 -10.69 -20.97 -8.50
C THR A 103 -9.78 -22.18 -8.66
N LYS A 104 -9.26 -22.40 -9.88
CA LYS A 104 -8.38 -23.56 -10.17
C LYS A 104 -7.08 -23.43 -9.38
N VAL A 105 -6.66 -24.52 -8.76
CA VAL A 105 -5.42 -24.58 -7.97
C VAL A 105 -4.19 -24.22 -8.82
N SER A 106 -4.14 -24.67 -10.10
CA SER A 106 -3.04 -24.34 -11.02
C SER A 106 -2.90 -22.83 -11.24
N GLU A 107 -4.01 -22.13 -11.46
CA GLU A 107 -4.03 -20.67 -11.61
C GLU A 107 -3.53 -19.95 -10.34
N PHE A 108 -3.85 -20.51 -9.17
CA PHE A 108 -3.36 -19.99 -7.89
C PHE A 108 -1.85 -20.16 -7.73
N ILE A 109 -1.30 -21.32 -8.13
CA ILE A 109 0.14 -21.61 -8.04
C ILE A 109 0.94 -20.68 -8.94
N GLU A 110 0.53 -20.52 -10.22
CA GLU A 110 1.20 -19.62 -11.16
C GLU A 110 1.26 -18.17 -10.63
N ASN A 111 0.13 -17.68 -10.13
CA ASN A 111 0.05 -16.33 -9.56
C ASN A 111 0.85 -16.17 -8.26
N PHE A 112 1.07 -17.26 -7.52
CA PHE A 112 1.87 -17.23 -6.31
C PHE A 112 3.37 -17.05 -6.63
N ASP A 113 3.86 -17.56 -7.73
CA ASP A 113 5.23 -17.34 -8.16
C ASP A 113 5.48 -15.87 -8.57
N GLU A 114 4.51 -15.21 -9.21
CA GLU A 114 4.57 -13.77 -9.44
C GLU A 114 4.62 -12.97 -8.13
N MET A 115 3.87 -13.38 -7.11
CA MET A 115 3.89 -12.74 -5.80
C MET A 115 5.25 -12.92 -5.09
N LYS A 116 5.86 -14.10 -5.20
CA LYS A 116 7.23 -14.34 -4.67
C LYS A 116 8.24 -13.36 -5.28
N GLU A 117 8.16 -13.12 -6.59
CA GLU A 117 9.04 -12.15 -7.24
C GLU A 117 8.80 -10.73 -6.71
N THR A 118 7.55 -10.34 -6.50
CA THR A 118 7.21 -9.07 -5.86
C THR A 118 7.80 -8.97 -4.45
N MET A 119 7.70 -10.04 -3.64
CA MET A 119 8.31 -10.07 -2.30
C MET A 119 9.84 -9.96 -2.35
N ARG A 120 10.47 -10.53 -3.38
CA ARG A 120 11.92 -10.40 -3.60
C ARG A 120 12.30 -8.97 -3.94
N ILE A 121 11.59 -8.31 -4.86
CA ILE A 121 11.81 -6.91 -5.21
C ILE A 121 11.67 -6.01 -3.97
N LEU A 122 10.64 -6.22 -3.15
CA LEU A 122 10.43 -5.46 -1.92
C LEU A 122 11.58 -5.69 -0.92
N ALA A 123 12.04 -6.94 -0.75
CA ALA A 123 13.17 -7.27 0.11
C ALA A 123 14.49 -6.66 -0.39
N ASP A 124 14.72 -6.64 -1.71
CA ASP A 124 15.87 -5.96 -2.32
C ASP A 124 15.87 -4.46 -2.06
N LYS A 125 14.69 -3.88 -1.94
CA LYS A 125 14.45 -2.50 -1.52
C LYS A 125 14.36 -2.34 0.00
N ARG A 126 14.73 -3.36 0.79
CA ARG A 126 14.71 -3.32 2.25
C ARG A 126 13.33 -3.12 2.88
N VAL A 127 12.25 -3.34 2.16
CA VAL A 127 10.89 -3.18 2.67
C VAL A 127 10.44 -4.42 3.42
N VAL A 128 10.14 -4.25 4.70
CA VAL A 128 9.51 -5.27 5.57
C VAL A 128 8.03 -5.00 5.63
N LEU A 129 7.25 -5.97 5.20
CA LEU A 129 5.79 -5.91 5.25
C LEU A 129 5.31 -6.27 6.67
N SER A 130 4.51 -5.43 7.29
CA SER A 130 4.02 -5.66 8.66
C SER A 130 2.62 -6.27 8.72
N ASP A 131 1.78 -6.02 7.73
CA ASP A 131 0.38 -6.42 7.74
C ASP A 131 -0.03 -7.12 6.44
N VAL A 132 0.64 -8.23 6.14
CA VAL A 132 0.25 -9.11 5.03
C VAL A 132 -0.80 -10.09 5.54
N ASN A 133 -2.04 -9.87 5.14
CA ASN A 133 -3.15 -10.75 5.46
C ASN A 133 -4.10 -10.86 4.27
N MET A 134 -5.04 -11.82 4.31
CA MET A 134 -5.97 -12.08 3.21
C MET A 134 -6.87 -10.88 2.84
N SER A 135 -7.04 -9.90 3.75
CA SER A 135 -7.79 -8.67 3.46
C SER A 135 -6.96 -7.68 2.65
N ASN A 136 -5.62 -7.75 2.76
CA ASN A 136 -4.68 -6.86 2.09
C ASN A 136 -4.11 -7.45 0.80
N ILE A 137 -4.66 -8.58 0.35
CA ILE A 137 -4.36 -9.18 -0.95
C ILE A 137 -5.65 -9.23 -1.77
N VAL A 138 -5.64 -8.59 -2.93
CA VAL A 138 -6.74 -8.63 -3.89
C VAL A 138 -6.40 -9.60 -5.01
N TYR A 139 -7.32 -10.50 -5.33
CA TYR A 139 -7.21 -11.45 -6.43
C TYR A 139 -8.06 -11.02 -7.62
N ASN A 140 -7.42 -10.92 -8.78
CA ASN A 140 -8.05 -10.73 -10.09
C ASN A 140 -7.15 -11.34 -11.18
N LYS A 141 -7.21 -12.65 -11.35
CA LYS A 141 -6.30 -13.43 -12.20
C LYS A 141 -4.81 -13.30 -11.83
N SER A 142 -4.47 -12.43 -10.93
CA SER A 142 -3.18 -12.26 -10.27
C SER A 142 -3.40 -11.77 -8.85
N PHE A 143 -2.41 -11.91 -7.97
CA PHE A 143 -2.45 -11.34 -6.63
C PHE A 143 -1.93 -9.92 -6.65
N TYR A 144 -2.59 -9.03 -5.92
CA TYR A 144 -2.16 -7.64 -5.73
C TYR A 144 -2.07 -7.32 -4.26
N LEU A 145 -0.88 -6.98 -3.81
CA LEU A 145 -0.64 -6.51 -2.45
C LEU A 145 -1.09 -5.05 -2.33
N ILE A 146 -2.00 -4.80 -1.42
CA ILE A 146 -2.54 -3.46 -1.12
C ILE A 146 -2.27 -3.10 0.34
N ASP A 147 -2.42 -1.82 0.69
CA ASP A 147 -2.43 -1.33 2.07
C ASP A 147 -1.15 -1.61 2.88
N ILE A 148 -0.01 -1.22 2.31
CA ILE A 148 1.30 -1.47 2.91
C ILE A 148 1.87 -0.30 3.73
N ASP A 149 1.07 0.72 4.05
CA ASP A 149 1.52 1.91 4.78
C ASP A 149 1.87 1.65 6.26
N ASN A 150 1.59 0.45 6.78
CA ASN A 150 2.10 -0.01 8.08
C ASN A 150 3.49 -0.67 8.00
N SER A 151 4.07 -0.81 6.81
CA SER A 151 5.38 -1.43 6.60
C SER A 151 6.52 -0.45 6.88
N TYR A 152 7.76 -0.93 6.86
CA TYR A 152 8.93 -0.11 7.17
C TYR A 152 10.17 -0.54 6.38
N ILE A 153 11.23 0.26 6.42
CA ILE A 153 12.53 -0.04 5.80
C ILE A 153 13.46 -0.61 6.86
N ASP A 154 14.06 -1.76 6.59
CA ASP A 154 15.01 -2.42 7.47
C ASP A 154 16.41 -2.46 6.83
N TYR A 155 17.34 -1.74 7.43
CA TYR A 155 18.75 -1.74 7.04
C TYR A 155 19.62 -2.68 7.90
N THR A 156 19.06 -3.33 8.92
CA THR A 156 19.80 -4.15 9.88
C THR A 156 19.91 -5.61 9.46
N HIS A 157 18.86 -6.16 8.86
CA HIS A 157 18.83 -7.55 8.40
C HIS A 157 19.29 -7.69 6.94
N SER A 158 19.71 -8.91 6.56
CA SER A 158 20.00 -9.21 5.16
C SER A 158 18.73 -9.22 4.32
N LYS A 159 18.87 -9.05 3.00
CA LYS A 159 17.72 -9.10 2.07
C LYS A 159 17.02 -10.46 2.11
N ASP A 160 17.76 -11.55 2.28
CA ASP A 160 17.19 -12.89 2.38
C ASP A 160 16.35 -13.06 3.64
N ILE A 161 16.78 -12.51 4.78
CA ILE A 161 15.98 -12.49 6.01
C ILE A 161 14.69 -11.68 5.80
N ILE A 162 14.78 -10.51 5.17
CA ILE A 162 13.62 -9.68 4.86
C ILE A 162 12.66 -10.42 3.92
N TYR A 163 13.18 -11.08 2.87
CA TYR A 163 12.38 -11.88 1.95
C TYR A 163 11.63 -13.00 2.69
N LEU A 164 12.35 -13.79 3.49
CA LEU A 164 11.73 -14.86 4.29
C LEU A 164 10.68 -14.32 5.28
N SER A 165 10.96 -13.17 5.92
CA SER A 165 9.99 -12.51 6.79
C SER A 165 8.71 -12.12 6.04
N ASN A 166 8.85 -11.56 4.84
CA ASN A 166 7.70 -11.16 4.01
C ASN A 166 6.89 -12.38 3.50
N MET A 167 7.56 -13.50 3.22
CA MET A 167 6.91 -14.73 2.76
C MET A 167 6.19 -15.50 3.87
N ASN A 168 6.58 -15.30 5.13
CA ASN A 168 6.02 -16.00 6.29
C ASN A 168 4.89 -15.23 6.99
N LYS A 169 4.42 -14.13 6.42
CA LYS A 169 3.26 -13.36 6.89
C LYS A 169 1.98 -13.93 6.31
#